data_39258ff3d58222761e634b2b816929fe
#
_entry.id   39258ff3d58222761e634b2b816929fe
#
_cell.length_a   1.000
_cell.length_b   1.000
_cell.length_c   1.000
_cell.angle_alpha   90.00
_cell.angle_beta   90.00
_cell.angle_gamma   90.00
#
_symmetry.space_group_name_H-M   'P 1'
#
loop_
_entity.id
_entity.type
_entity.pdbx_description
1 polymer ?
#
loop_
_entity_poly.entity_id
_entity_poly.type
_entity_poly.pdbx_seq_one_letter_code
_entity_poly.pdbx_strand_id
1 'polypeptide(L)'
;MTGYNLSYFLKNKSYFKIKLHMVKSNHFTLISKINGVKGVFILDTGASSSFVDLKLKDKYNLKLETSKMETNGAGKEKLMTLVSKNNSIKVGEWACKKFQIALIDLSNINDVFKSIETSPVDGIIGADILKKGNAIIDYEKKYLYLNY
;
A
#
# COMPACT_ATOMS: atom_id res chain seq x y z
N MET A 1 20.70 17.65 26.46
CA MET A 1 20.21 17.95 25.10
C MET A 1 18.93 17.19 24.89
N THR A 2 17.82 17.88 24.86
CA THR A 2 16.57 17.31 24.40
C THR A 2 16.65 17.23 22.87
N GLY A 3 17.12 16.10 22.36
CA GLY A 3 17.16 15.86 20.92
C GLY A 3 15.75 15.96 20.35
N TYR A 4 15.55 16.75 19.31
CA TYR A 4 14.30 16.83 18.59
C TYR A 4 13.95 15.44 18.04
N ASN A 5 12.98 14.79 18.64
CA ASN A 5 12.52 13.47 18.22
C ASN A 5 11.39 13.68 17.20
N LEU A 6 11.63 13.31 15.94
CA LEU A 6 10.64 13.40 14.84
C LEU A 6 9.31 12.75 15.23
N SER A 7 9.36 11.60 15.88
CA SER A 7 8.17 10.85 16.33
C SER A 7 7.32 11.67 17.31
N TYR A 8 7.97 12.35 18.26
CA TYR A 8 7.28 13.22 19.21
C TYR A 8 6.66 14.43 18.51
N PHE A 9 7.41 15.08 17.63
CA PHE A 9 6.91 16.21 16.85
C PHE A 9 5.69 15.82 16.00
N LEU A 10 5.76 14.70 15.28
CA LEU A 10 4.67 14.25 14.43
C LEU A 10 3.45 13.79 15.22
N LYS A 11 3.64 13.20 16.40
CA LYS A 11 2.55 12.87 17.31
C LYS A 11 1.74 14.13 17.69
N ASN A 12 2.43 15.23 17.96
CA ASN A 12 1.78 16.51 18.27
C ASN A 12 1.07 17.14 17.06
N LYS A 13 1.35 16.64 15.85
CA LYS A 13 0.67 17.00 14.60
C LYS A 13 -0.40 15.98 14.20
N SER A 14 -0.82 15.12 15.12
CA SER A 14 -1.85 14.10 14.93
C SER A 14 -1.50 13.04 13.89
N TYR A 15 -0.21 12.75 13.70
CA TYR A 15 0.23 11.64 12.87
C TYR A 15 0.16 10.32 13.61
N PHE A 16 -0.37 9.30 12.93
CA PHE A 16 -0.28 7.91 13.33
C PHE A 16 1.05 7.34 12.89
N LYS A 17 1.69 6.58 13.75
CA LYS A 17 3.00 5.97 13.52
C LYS A 17 2.83 4.48 13.15
N ILE A 18 3.31 4.10 12.00
CA ILE A 18 3.20 2.75 11.45
C ILE A 18 4.60 2.17 11.26
N LYS A 19 4.84 0.97 11.79
CA LYS A 19 6.14 0.30 11.65
C LYS A 19 6.33 -0.22 10.22
N LEU A 20 7.52 0.01 9.67
CA LEU A 20 7.99 -0.55 8.42
C LEU A 20 9.02 -1.65 8.66
N HIS A 21 9.02 -2.65 7.79
CA HIS A 21 9.98 -3.74 7.78
C HIS A 21 10.79 -3.69 6.49
N MET A 22 12.11 -3.57 6.61
CA MET A 22 13.02 -3.66 5.46
C MET A 22 13.25 -5.12 5.12
N VAL A 23 12.93 -5.52 3.89
CA VAL A 23 13.19 -6.87 3.40
C VAL A 23 14.50 -6.92 2.61
N LYS A 24 14.98 -8.13 2.28
CA LYS A 24 16.28 -8.34 1.60
C LYS A 24 16.43 -7.62 0.27
N SER A 25 15.33 -7.33 -0.41
CA SER A 25 15.30 -6.55 -1.67
C SER A 25 15.36 -5.04 -1.48
N ASN A 26 15.59 -4.56 -0.26
CA ASN A 26 15.57 -3.13 0.11
C ASN A 26 14.21 -2.44 -0.05
N HIS A 27 13.13 -3.20 -0.19
CA HIS A 27 11.77 -2.65 -0.12
C HIS A 27 11.30 -2.59 1.33
N PHE A 28 10.48 -1.59 1.63
CA PHE A 28 9.70 -1.61 2.86
C PHE A 28 8.42 -2.41 2.67
N THR A 29 8.09 -3.21 3.67
CA THR A 29 6.77 -3.81 3.82
C THR A 29 6.10 -3.33 5.09
N LEU A 30 4.79 -3.39 5.10
CA LEU A 30 3.96 -3.04 6.25
C LEU A 30 2.73 -3.93 6.33
N ILE A 31 2.12 -3.95 7.50
CA ILE A 31 0.85 -4.62 7.72
C ILE A 31 -0.30 -3.65 7.50
N SER A 32 -1.25 -4.04 6.68
CA SER A 32 -2.49 -3.31 6.45
C SER A 32 -3.70 -4.24 6.54
N LYS A 33 -4.88 -3.68 6.72
CA LYS A 33 -6.14 -4.43 6.63
C LYS A 33 -6.97 -3.89 5.49
N ILE A 34 -7.46 -4.78 4.64
CA ILE A 34 -8.44 -4.48 3.60
C ILE A 34 -9.74 -5.19 4.00
N ASN A 35 -10.84 -4.44 4.09
CA ASN A 35 -12.13 -4.96 4.54
C ASN A 35 -12.03 -5.76 5.86
N GLY A 36 -11.18 -5.31 6.78
CA GLY A 36 -10.94 -5.95 8.07
C GLY A 36 -9.97 -7.14 8.05
N VAL A 37 -9.51 -7.58 6.89
CA VAL A 37 -8.60 -8.73 6.73
C VAL A 37 -7.16 -8.26 6.64
N LYS A 38 -6.30 -8.80 7.50
CA LYS A 38 -4.89 -8.46 7.62
C LYS A 38 -4.05 -9.06 6.49
N GLY A 39 -3.09 -8.28 5.98
CA GLY A 39 -2.10 -8.74 5.02
C GLY A 39 -0.81 -7.95 5.09
N VAL A 40 0.16 -8.38 4.29
CA VAL A 40 1.48 -7.74 4.16
C VAL A 40 1.56 -7.06 2.79
N PHE A 41 1.97 -5.81 2.77
CA PHE A 41 1.99 -4.97 1.57
C PHE A 41 3.37 -4.33 1.39
N ILE A 42 3.82 -4.21 0.14
CA ILE A 42 4.97 -3.38 -0.19
C ILE A 42 4.55 -1.91 -0.10
N LEU A 43 5.40 -1.08 0.47
CA LEU A 43 5.30 0.38 0.39
C LEU A 43 6.04 0.84 -0.86
N ASP A 44 5.32 1.38 -1.85
CA ASP A 44 5.91 1.80 -3.12
C ASP A 44 5.42 3.20 -3.53
N THR A 45 6.27 4.20 -3.34
CA THR A 45 5.99 5.58 -3.73
C THR A 45 5.91 5.78 -5.24
N GLY A 46 6.46 4.84 -6.03
CA GLY A 46 6.42 4.84 -7.49
C GLY A 46 5.14 4.25 -8.08
N ALA A 47 4.36 3.50 -7.28
CA ALA A 47 3.05 3.02 -7.70
C ALA A 47 2.00 4.13 -7.54
N SER A 48 1.35 4.53 -8.62
CA SER A 48 0.32 5.58 -8.57
C SER A 48 -0.95 5.16 -7.83
N SER A 49 -1.25 3.86 -7.85
CA SER A 49 -2.40 3.24 -7.20
C SER A 49 -1.95 2.12 -6.27
N SER A 50 -2.76 1.86 -5.25
CA SER A 50 -2.60 0.68 -4.40
C SER A 50 -3.25 -0.54 -5.05
N PHE A 51 -2.62 -1.69 -4.88
CA PHE A 51 -3.00 -2.94 -5.53
C PHE A 51 -3.15 -4.07 -4.51
N VAL A 52 -4.03 -5.01 -4.83
CA VAL A 52 -4.10 -6.34 -4.20
C VAL A 52 -3.86 -7.39 -5.27
N ASP A 53 -3.18 -8.47 -4.91
CA ASP A 53 -2.99 -9.61 -5.80
C ASP A 53 -4.36 -10.16 -6.22
N LEU A 54 -4.58 -10.29 -7.52
CA LEU A 54 -5.82 -10.80 -8.10
C LEU A 54 -6.23 -12.16 -7.50
N LYS A 55 -5.26 -13.01 -7.17
CA LYS A 55 -5.49 -14.32 -6.55
C LYS A 55 -6.12 -14.23 -5.15
N LEU A 56 -6.00 -13.05 -4.51
CA LEU A 56 -6.48 -12.82 -3.14
C LEU A 56 -7.82 -12.06 -3.08
N LYS A 57 -8.50 -11.90 -4.21
CA LYS A 57 -9.79 -11.20 -4.27
C LYS A 57 -10.81 -11.73 -3.26
N ASP A 58 -10.90 -13.04 -3.11
CA ASP A 58 -11.85 -13.69 -2.20
C ASP A 58 -11.41 -13.54 -0.72
N LYS A 59 -10.11 -13.61 -0.44
CA LYS A 59 -9.55 -13.35 0.90
C LYS A 59 -9.99 -12.00 1.44
N TYR A 60 -10.00 -10.98 0.60
CA TYR A 60 -10.31 -9.59 0.99
C TYR A 60 -11.74 -9.17 0.67
N ASN A 61 -12.60 -10.09 0.23
CA ASN A 61 -13.99 -9.83 -0.15
C ASN A 61 -14.12 -8.71 -1.20
N LEU A 62 -13.24 -8.72 -2.21
CA LEU A 62 -13.22 -7.70 -3.25
C LEU A 62 -14.22 -8.03 -4.36
N LYS A 63 -15.14 -7.11 -4.61
CA LYS A 63 -16.08 -7.20 -5.73
C LYS A 63 -15.43 -6.56 -6.96
N LEU A 64 -15.23 -7.36 -8.00
CA LEU A 64 -14.53 -6.90 -9.20
C LEU A 64 -15.46 -6.13 -10.13
N GLU A 65 -14.93 -5.02 -10.62
CA GLU A 65 -15.48 -4.24 -11.72
C GLU A 65 -14.38 -3.99 -12.75
N THR A 66 -14.76 -3.80 -14.02
CA THR A 66 -13.83 -3.40 -15.06
C THR A 66 -13.78 -1.89 -15.13
N SER A 67 -12.60 -1.29 -14.94
CA SER A 67 -12.39 0.14 -15.12
C SER A 67 -11.55 0.40 -16.37
N LYS A 68 -11.98 1.38 -17.17
CA LYS A 68 -11.16 1.89 -18.28
C LYS A 68 -10.17 2.89 -17.68
N MET A 69 -8.90 2.53 -17.56
CA MET A 69 -7.85 3.50 -17.33
C MET A 69 -7.49 4.15 -18.66
N GLU A 70 -7.65 5.46 -18.76
CA GLU A 70 -7.05 6.24 -19.84
C GLU A 70 -5.56 6.32 -19.56
N THR A 71 -4.76 5.54 -20.29
CA THR A 71 -3.32 5.76 -20.33
C THR A 71 -3.04 6.93 -21.29
N ASN A 72 -2.61 8.06 -20.76
CA ASN A 72 -2.07 9.16 -21.55
C ASN A 72 -0.70 8.78 -22.13
N GLY A 73 -0.71 7.89 -23.13
CA GLY A 73 0.46 7.48 -23.87
C GLY A 73 0.07 7.15 -25.31
N ALA A 74 0.94 7.43 -26.29
CA ALA A 74 0.72 7.31 -27.73
C ALA A 74 0.55 5.86 -28.24
N GLY A 75 -0.12 4.99 -27.52
CA GLY A 75 -0.51 3.63 -27.91
C GLY A 75 -1.99 3.41 -27.61
N LYS A 76 -2.76 3.08 -28.66
CA LYS A 76 -4.22 2.93 -28.62
C LYS A 76 -4.74 1.68 -27.89
N GLU A 77 -4.02 1.09 -26.96
CA GLU A 77 -4.53 -0.01 -26.15
C GLU A 77 -5.01 0.55 -24.80
N LYS A 78 -6.33 0.62 -24.64
CA LYS A 78 -6.99 0.84 -23.34
C LYS A 78 -6.72 -0.39 -22.50
N LEU A 79 -5.72 -0.34 -21.63
CA LEU A 79 -5.51 -1.38 -20.64
C LEU A 79 -6.72 -1.40 -19.69
N MET A 80 -7.48 -2.50 -19.75
CA MET A 80 -8.58 -2.73 -18.84
C MET A 80 -7.99 -3.15 -17.49
N THR A 81 -8.15 -2.31 -16.48
CA THR A 81 -7.72 -2.62 -15.11
C THR A 81 -8.91 -3.13 -14.32
N LEU A 82 -8.72 -4.26 -13.64
CA LEU A 82 -9.67 -4.74 -12.66
C LEU A 82 -9.59 -3.88 -11.40
N VAL A 83 -10.73 -3.43 -10.93
CA VAL A 83 -10.83 -2.62 -9.71
C VAL A 83 -11.93 -3.15 -8.81
N SER A 84 -11.82 -2.86 -7.53
CA SER A 84 -12.86 -3.05 -6.55
C SER A 84 -13.14 -1.73 -5.84
N LYS A 85 -14.40 -1.32 -5.78
CA LYS A 85 -14.82 -0.05 -5.15
C LYS A 85 -15.42 -0.27 -3.77
N ASN A 86 -15.55 0.82 -3.02
CA ASN A 86 -16.22 0.85 -1.71
C ASN A 86 -15.57 -0.07 -0.66
N ASN A 87 -14.27 -0.22 -0.72
CA ASN A 87 -13.51 -0.98 0.27
C ASN A 87 -13.09 -0.09 1.45
N SER A 88 -12.86 -0.71 2.60
CA SER A 88 -12.18 -0.09 3.72
C SER A 88 -10.71 -0.50 3.71
N ILE A 89 -9.83 0.45 4.00
CA ILE A 89 -8.41 0.19 4.23
C ILE A 89 -8.00 0.77 5.58
N LYS A 90 -7.19 0.02 6.32
CA LYS A 90 -6.63 0.45 7.59
C LYS A 90 -5.13 0.19 7.62
N VAL A 91 -4.36 1.24 7.82
CA VAL A 91 -2.90 1.21 7.93
C VAL A 91 -2.52 1.72 9.32
N GLY A 92 -2.16 0.79 10.22
CA GLY A 92 -2.08 1.11 11.64
C GLY A 92 -3.44 1.60 12.16
N GLU A 93 -3.50 2.78 12.77
CA GLU A 93 -4.74 3.41 13.23
C GLU A 93 -5.36 4.36 12.19
N TRP A 94 -4.61 4.71 11.14
CA TRP A 94 -5.17 5.47 10.02
C TRP A 94 -6.12 4.59 9.20
N ALA A 95 -7.27 5.11 8.83
CA ALA A 95 -8.27 4.37 8.09
C ALA A 95 -8.95 5.22 7.00
N CYS A 96 -9.35 4.58 5.92
CA CYS A 96 -10.10 5.18 4.84
C CYS A 96 -11.24 4.26 4.42
N LYS A 97 -12.42 4.82 4.21
CA LYS A 97 -13.60 4.11 3.69
C LYS A 97 -13.86 4.52 2.25
N LYS A 98 -14.65 3.71 1.55
CA LYS A 98 -15.00 3.94 0.13
C LYS A 98 -13.78 4.07 -0.77
N PHE A 99 -12.76 3.27 -0.48
CA PHE A 99 -11.51 3.27 -1.22
C PHE A 99 -11.59 2.36 -2.44
N GLN A 100 -11.08 2.82 -3.58
CA GLN A 100 -10.95 1.99 -4.78
C GLN A 100 -9.58 1.31 -4.77
N ILE A 101 -9.57 0.00 -4.94
CA ILE A 101 -8.36 -0.82 -5.01
C ILE A 101 -8.27 -1.42 -6.40
N ALA A 102 -7.12 -1.34 -7.03
CA ALA A 102 -6.84 -2.07 -8.26
C ALA A 102 -6.34 -3.49 -7.95
N LEU A 103 -6.56 -4.41 -8.87
CA LEU A 103 -6.12 -5.79 -8.76
C LEU A 103 -5.19 -6.12 -9.92
N ILE A 104 -4.05 -6.70 -9.59
CA ILE A 104 -3.05 -7.18 -10.55
C ILE A 104 -2.51 -8.54 -10.14
N ASP A 105 -1.93 -9.27 -11.07
CA ASP A 105 -1.19 -10.50 -10.76
C ASP A 105 0.21 -10.12 -10.23
N LEU A 106 0.47 -10.45 -8.96
CA LEU A 106 1.75 -10.23 -8.29
C LEU A 106 2.69 -11.44 -8.35
N SER A 107 2.42 -12.44 -9.17
CA SER A 107 3.23 -13.65 -9.25
C SER A 107 4.71 -13.34 -9.49
N ASN A 108 5.03 -12.45 -10.43
CA ASN A 108 6.42 -12.10 -10.75
C ASN A 108 7.14 -11.49 -9.54
N ILE A 109 6.50 -10.61 -8.78
CA ILE A 109 7.07 -10.00 -7.57
C ILE A 109 7.28 -11.07 -6.50
N ASN A 110 6.28 -11.91 -6.27
CA ASN A 110 6.34 -12.95 -5.25
C ASN A 110 7.33 -14.07 -5.61
N ASP A 111 7.54 -14.36 -6.88
CA ASP A 111 8.59 -15.30 -7.33
C ASP A 111 9.99 -14.75 -7.03
N VAL A 112 10.22 -13.46 -7.27
CA VAL A 112 11.48 -12.79 -6.87
C VAL A 112 11.66 -12.84 -5.35
N PHE A 113 10.62 -12.51 -4.58
CA PHE A 113 10.68 -12.56 -3.11
C PHE A 113 11.01 -13.97 -2.60
N LYS A 114 10.39 -14.99 -3.18
CA LYS A 114 10.66 -16.39 -2.86
C LYS A 114 12.11 -16.77 -3.16
N SER A 115 12.65 -16.32 -4.30
CA SER A 115 14.05 -16.62 -4.70
C SER A 115 15.09 -16.05 -3.74
N ILE A 116 14.77 -15.00 -3.00
CA ILE A 116 15.62 -14.38 -1.98
C ILE A 116 15.17 -14.72 -0.55
N GLU A 117 14.38 -15.77 -0.39
CA GLU A 117 13.87 -16.24 0.91
C GLU A 117 13.09 -15.16 1.69
N THR A 118 12.37 -14.32 0.97
CA THR A 118 11.46 -13.30 1.54
C THR A 118 10.03 -13.78 1.40
N SER A 119 9.22 -13.57 2.43
CA SER A 119 7.80 -13.94 2.42
C SER A 119 7.03 -13.20 1.32
N PRO A 120 6.02 -13.83 0.69
CA PRO A 120 5.20 -13.19 -0.31
C PRO A 120 4.41 -12.02 0.27
N VAL A 121 4.03 -11.10 -0.59
CA VAL A 121 3.19 -9.96 -0.25
C VAL A 121 1.81 -10.09 -0.89
N ASP A 122 0.82 -9.48 -0.25
CA ASP A 122 -0.57 -9.54 -0.69
C ASP A 122 -0.91 -8.38 -1.65
N GLY A 123 -0.12 -7.32 -1.63
CA GLY A 123 -0.38 -6.14 -2.44
C GLY A 123 0.67 -5.05 -2.26
N ILE A 124 0.31 -3.89 -2.76
CA ILE A 124 1.15 -2.69 -2.78
C ILE A 124 0.34 -1.52 -2.22
N ILE A 125 0.93 -0.77 -1.29
CA ILE A 125 0.44 0.53 -0.85
C ILE A 125 1.15 1.59 -1.66
N GLY A 126 0.39 2.30 -2.50
CA GLY A 126 0.91 3.26 -3.45
C GLY A 126 0.65 4.72 -3.09
N ALA A 127 0.93 5.60 -4.04
CA ALA A 127 0.84 7.05 -3.88
C ALA A 127 -0.57 7.56 -3.57
N ASP A 128 -1.61 6.86 -3.99
CA ASP A 128 -3.01 7.21 -3.71
C ASP A 128 -3.29 7.24 -2.19
N ILE A 129 -2.83 6.26 -1.44
CA ILE A 129 -2.95 6.22 0.02
C ILE A 129 -1.95 7.17 0.66
N LEU A 130 -0.70 7.18 0.21
CA LEU A 130 0.35 8.03 0.77
C LEU A 130 -0.01 9.51 0.67
N LYS A 131 -0.53 9.95 -0.48
CA LYS A 131 -1.00 11.31 -0.69
C LYS A 131 -2.20 11.63 0.20
N LYS A 132 -3.17 10.71 0.29
CA LYS A 132 -4.38 10.89 1.09
C LYS A 132 -4.08 11.00 2.59
N GLY A 133 -3.06 10.29 3.06
CA GLY A 133 -2.60 10.29 4.44
C GLY A 133 -1.48 11.30 4.73
N ASN A 134 -1.18 12.23 3.82
CA ASN A 134 -0.08 13.20 3.99
C ASN A 134 1.21 12.53 4.47
N ALA A 135 1.61 11.45 3.83
CA ALA A 135 2.62 10.52 4.31
C ALA A 135 4.00 11.15 4.52
N ILE A 136 4.65 10.74 5.60
CA ILE A 136 6.06 10.98 5.86
C ILE A 136 6.72 9.63 6.09
N ILE A 137 7.81 9.35 5.38
CA ILE A 137 8.58 8.11 5.48
C ILE A 137 9.92 8.40 6.17
N ASP A 138 10.13 7.78 7.31
CA ASP A 138 11.39 7.82 8.05
C ASP A 138 12.20 6.56 7.73
N TYR A 139 13.16 6.69 6.84
CA TYR A 139 14.04 5.59 6.45
C TYR A 139 14.98 5.16 7.56
N GLU A 140 15.44 6.10 8.38
CA GLU A 140 16.37 5.81 9.47
C GLU A 140 15.73 4.94 10.55
N LYS A 141 14.56 5.36 11.03
CA LYS A 141 13.83 4.66 12.10
C LYS A 141 12.84 3.61 11.59
N LYS A 142 12.63 3.54 10.28
CA LYS A 142 11.72 2.61 9.60
C LYS A 142 10.27 2.77 10.06
N TYR A 143 9.75 3.97 9.89
CA TYR A 143 8.36 4.30 10.17
C TYR A 143 7.69 5.03 9.02
N LEU A 144 6.43 4.72 8.80
CA LEU A 144 5.50 5.51 8.02
C LEU A 144 4.61 6.30 8.98
N TYR A 145 4.43 7.57 8.70
CA TYR A 145 3.50 8.42 9.42
C TYR A 145 2.39 8.87 8.48
N LEU A 146 1.14 8.72 8.91
CA LEU A 146 -0.05 9.14 8.18
C LEU A 146 -0.93 10.01 9.09
N ASN A 147 -1.62 11.00 8.51
CA ASN A 147 -2.66 11.76 9.19
C ASN A 147 -3.90 11.99 8.29
N TYR A 148 -4.90 12.69 8.81
CA TYR A 148 -6.11 13.08 8.06
C TYR A 148 -6.04 14.51 7.56
#